data_729b6d3a74445b343879ee2afcd7f427
#
_entry.id   729b6d3a74445b343879ee2afcd7f427
#
_cell.length_a   1.000
_cell.length_b   1.000
_cell.length_c   1.000
_cell.angle_alpha   90.00
_cell.angle_beta   90.00
_cell.angle_gamma   90.00
#
_symmetry.space_group_name_H-M   'P 1'
#
loop_
_entity.id
_entity.type
_entity.pdbx_description
1 polymer ?
#
loop_
_entity_poly.entity_id
_entity_poly.type
_entity_poly.pdbx_seq_one_letter_code
_entity_poly.pdbx_strand_id
1 'polypeptide(L)'
;MKQDIQQQVFYYHFKPNYVWLGLTVLLLVFMLHCIWCYPVIIYWWQTWGLLATCLYSFVLWAVKYLMKHKMAVIDDKYIKIDHCRPLPWRMVAFAEFKIARCCFKKLPIIAIRTKKPIRYKFNLMQKWCAKSDFTPFSIALYALKAEDVNLIATMIAEKTSLLG
;
A
#
# COMPACT_ATOMS: atom_id res chain seq x y z
N MET A 1 14.28 22.87 -26.27
CA MET A 1 12.90 22.67 -25.77
C MET A 1 13.00 21.91 -24.46
N LYS A 2 12.82 22.55 -23.30
CA LYS A 2 12.65 21.85 -22.02
C LYS A 2 11.23 21.27 -22.06
N GLN A 3 11.10 19.96 -22.25
CA GLN A 3 9.86 19.29 -21.95
C GLN A 3 9.65 19.47 -20.42
N ASP A 4 8.64 20.23 -20.06
CA ASP A 4 8.11 20.23 -18.71
C ASP A 4 7.64 18.80 -18.42
N ILE A 5 8.52 18.00 -17.84
CA ILE A 5 8.16 16.66 -17.39
C ILE A 5 7.24 16.87 -16.20
N GLN A 6 5.95 16.76 -16.49
CA GLN A 6 4.89 16.86 -15.50
C GLN A 6 5.14 15.79 -14.43
N GLN A 7 5.10 16.22 -13.17
CA GLN A 7 5.11 15.35 -12.03
C GLN A 7 4.05 14.26 -12.20
N GLN A 8 4.46 12.99 -12.27
CA GLN A 8 3.54 11.87 -12.40
C GLN A 8 3.23 11.25 -11.05
N VAL A 9 1.95 11.07 -10.78
CA VAL A 9 1.43 10.54 -9.52
C VAL A 9 0.73 9.22 -9.78
N PHE A 10 1.22 8.16 -9.14
CA PHE A 10 0.66 6.82 -9.20
C PHE A 10 -0.11 6.50 -7.93
N TYR A 11 -1.27 5.89 -8.08
CA TYR A 11 -2.16 5.58 -6.97
C TYR A 11 -2.25 4.08 -6.74
N TYR A 12 -2.47 3.69 -5.50
CA TYR A 12 -2.80 2.31 -5.18
C TYR A 12 -4.09 1.89 -5.87
N HIS A 13 -4.05 0.75 -6.54
CA HIS A 13 -5.21 0.11 -7.14
C HIS A 13 -5.50 -1.19 -6.40
N PHE A 14 -6.22 -1.10 -5.31
CA PHE A 14 -6.66 -2.27 -4.58
C PHE A 14 -7.94 -2.82 -5.21
N LYS A 15 -7.92 -4.10 -5.59
CA LYS A 15 -9.15 -4.81 -5.94
C LYS A 15 -9.98 -4.95 -4.66
N PRO A 16 -11.22 -4.45 -4.62
CA PRO A 16 -12.05 -4.55 -3.44
C PRO A 16 -12.35 -6.02 -3.13
N ASN A 17 -12.16 -6.40 -1.87
CA ASN A 17 -12.51 -7.72 -1.41
C ASN A 17 -13.98 -7.73 -1.00
N TYR A 18 -14.86 -7.96 -1.96
CA TYR A 18 -16.30 -7.98 -1.76
C TYR A 18 -16.75 -9.11 -0.83
N VAL A 19 -16.01 -10.23 -0.79
CA VAL A 19 -16.31 -11.35 0.13
C VAL A 19 -16.17 -10.89 1.58
N TRP A 20 -15.07 -10.17 1.88
CA TRP A 20 -14.85 -9.62 3.21
C TRP A 20 -15.90 -8.57 3.58
N LEU A 21 -16.26 -7.69 2.65
CA LEU A 21 -17.32 -6.72 2.84
C LEU A 21 -18.66 -7.41 3.11
N GLY A 22 -19.02 -8.40 2.29
CA GLY A 22 -20.27 -9.16 2.45
C GLY A 22 -20.35 -9.86 3.81
N LEU A 23 -19.24 -10.49 4.25
CA LEU A 23 -19.16 -11.14 5.57
C LEU A 23 -19.34 -10.12 6.71
N THR A 24 -18.71 -8.95 6.61
CA THR A 24 -18.81 -7.89 7.62
C THR A 24 -20.24 -7.34 7.70
N VAL A 25 -20.88 -7.10 6.55
CA VAL A 25 -22.27 -6.63 6.49
C VAL A 25 -23.23 -7.68 7.04
N LEU A 26 -23.06 -8.95 6.65
CA LEU A 26 -23.90 -10.05 7.13
C LEU A 26 -23.79 -10.21 8.65
N LEU A 27 -22.59 -10.12 9.20
CA LEU A 27 -22.36 -10.19 10.64
C LEU A 27 -23.01 -9.01 11.37
N LEU A 28 -22.96 -7.82 10.79
CA LEU A 28 -23.57 -6.62 11.35
C LEU A 28 -25.12 -6.73 11.35
N VAL A 29 -25.71 -7.20 10.25
CA VAL A 29 -27.16 -7.45 10.16
C VAL A 29 -27.58 -8.52 11.15
N PHE A 30 -26.84 -9.60 11.28
CA PHE A 30 -27.09 -10.66 12.25
C PHE A 30 -27.05 -10.13 13.69
N MET A 31 -26.07 -9.32 14.03
CA MET A 31 -25.95 -8.69 15.35
C MET A 31 -27.14 -7.77 15.65
N LEU A 32 -27.54 -6.94 14.68
CA LEU A 32 -28.72 -6.07 14.84
C LEU A 32 -30.01 -6.90 15.04
N HIS A 33 -30.14 -8.00 14.30
CA HIS A 33 -31.26 -8.90 14.46
C HIS A 33 -31.28 -9.55 15.86
N CYS A 34 -30.13 -10.01 16.35
CA CYS A 34 -30.02 -10.56 17.71
C CYS A 34 -30.37 -9.54 18.78
N ILE A 35 -29.96 -8.28 18.65
CA ILE A 35 -30.29 -7.21 19.57
C ILE A 35 -31.81 -6.95 19.55
N TRP A 36 -32.42 -7.01 18.38
CA TRP A 36 -33.88 -6.82 18.25
C TRP A 36 -34.67 -7.93 18.89
N CYS A 37 -34.29 -9.20 18.65
CA CYS A 37 -35.00 -10.36 19.18
C CYS A 37 -34.74 -10.63 20.66
N TYR A 38 -33.55 -10.27 21.14
CA TYR A 38 -33.10 -10.55 22.49
C TYR A 38 -32.48 -9.30 23.14
N PRO A 39 -33.28 -8.34 23.60
CA PRO A 39 -32.78 -7.08 24.12
C PRO A 39 -31.84 -7.23 25.34
N VAL A 40 -31.92 -8.35 26.06
CA VAL A 40 -30.99 -8.67 27.16
C VAL A 40 -29.52 -8.73 26.70
N ILE A 41 -29.28 -9.06 25.43
CA ILE A 41 -27.92 -9.15 24.85
C ILE A 41 -27.23 -7.77 24.84
N ILE A 42 -27.99 -6.67 24.86
CA ILE A 42 -27.44 -5.30 24.89
C ILE A 42 -26.58 -5.08 26.14
N TYR A 43 -26.92 -5.73 27.26
CA TYR A 43 -26.17 -5.59 28.52
C TYR A 43 -24.85 -6.36 28.52
N TRP A 44 -24.58 -7.16 27.50
CA TRP A 44 -23.33 -7.92 27.42
C TRP A 44 -22.27 -7.04 26.76
N TRP A 45 -21.20 -6.73 27.48
CA TRP A 45 -20.08 -5.94 26.98
C TRP A 45 -19.43 -6.54 25.70
N GLN A 46 -19.50 -7.86 25.53
CA GLN A 46 -19.05 -8.57 24.34
C GLN A 46 -19.79 -8.17 23.08
N THR A 47 -21.08 -7.86 23.16
CA THR A 47 -21.90 -7.40 22.04
C THR A 47 -21.40 -6.07 21.52
N TRP A 48 -21.08 -5.15 22.40
CA TRP A 48 -20.49 -3.86 22.03
C TRP A 48 -19.12 -3.99 21.45
N GLY A 49 -18.29 -4.91 21.98
CA GLY A 49 -16.95 -5.21 21.42
C GLY A 49 -17.03 -5.74 19.99
N LEU A 50 -17.95 -6.67 19.71
CA LEU A 50 -18.18 -7.19 18.37
C LEU A 50 -18.70 -6.12 17.41
N LEU A 51 -19.69 -5.33 17.83
CA LEU A 51 -20.23 -4.23 17.03
C LEU A 51 -19.13 -3.21 16.67
N ALA A 52 -18.34 -2.80 17.65
CA ALA A 52 -17.22 -1.87 17.44
C ALA A 52 -16.19 -2.45 16.45
N THR A 53 -15.88 -3.76 16.54
CA THR A 53 -14.96 -4.43 15.63
C THR A 53 -15.50 -4.48 14.20
N CYS A 54 -16.80 -4.75 14.03
CA CYS A 54 -17.45 -4.73 12.71
C CYS A 54 -17.43 -3.34 12.09
N LEU A 55 -17.80 -2.31 12.87
CA LEU A 55 -17.79 -0.92 12.40
C LEU A 55 -16.34 -0.48 12.04
N TYR A 56 -15.37 -0.80 12.89
CA TYR A 56 -13.97 -0.49 12.61
C TYR A 56 -13.47 -1.16 11.33
N SER A 57 -13.80 -2.44 11.13
CA SER A 57 -13.46 -3.18 9.91
C SER A 57 -14.08 -2.56 8.66
N PHE A 58 -15.33 -2.13 8.76
CA PHE A 58 -16.03 -1.44 7.67
C PHE A 58 -15.40 -0.09 7.36
N VAL A 59 -15.08 0.71 8.36
CA VAL A 59 -14.39 2.00 8.20
C VAL A 59 -13.02 1.81 7.55
N LEU A 60 -12.24 0.84 8.01
CA LEU A 60 -10.92 0.53 7.39
C LEU A 60 -11.08 0.13 5.93
N TRP A 61 -12.09 -0.68 5.62
CA TRP A 61 -12.39 -1.06 4.24
C TRP A 61 -12.74 0.18 3.41
N ALA A 62 -13.67 1.01 3.89
CA ALA A 62 -14.10 2.22 3.20
C ALA A 62 -12.94 3.19 2.96
N VAL A 63 -12.14 3.46 3.98
CA VAL A 63 -10.96 4.33 3.87
C VAL A 63 -9.98 3.78 2.82
N LYS A 64 -9.72 2.48 2.85
CA LYS A 64 -8.78 1.85 1.92
C LYS A 64 -9.23 1.92 0.46
N TYR A 65 -10.52 1.74 0.18
CA TYR A 65 -11.02 1.63 -1.19
C TYR A 65 -11.62 2.92 -1.76
N LEU A 66 -12.15 3.80 -0.89
CA LEU A 66 -12.72 5.07 -1.33
C LEU A 66 -11.67 6.18 -1.40
N MET A 67 -10.67 6.18 -0.51
CA MET A 67 -9.60 7.16 -0.54
C MET A 67 -8.50 6.74 -1.51
N LYS A 68 -8.20 7.60 -2.48
CA LYS A 68 -7.07 7.40 -3.40
C LYS A 68 -5.76 7.69 -2.68
N HIS A 69 -5.08 6.64 -2.22
CA HIS A 69 -3.75 6.78 -1.62
C HIS A 69 -2.67 6.84 -2.69
N LYS A 70 -1.81 7.85 -2.61
CA LYS A 70 -0.64 7.99 -3.50
C LYS A 70 0.37 6.91 -3.15
N MET A 71 0.76 6.12 -4.14
CA MET A 71 1.76 5.07 -4.00
C MET A 71 3.16 5.56 -4.35
N ALA A 72 3.28 6.23 -5.48
CA ALA A 72 4.55 6.79 -5.94
C ALA A 72 4.31 8.13 -6.63
N VAL A 73 5.27 9.01 -6.45
CA VAL A 73 5.35 10.29 -7.15
C VAL A 73 6.72 10.35 -7.80
N ILE A 74 6.75 10.42 -9.12
CA ILE A 74 7.97 10.52 -9.92
C ILE A 74 8.07 11.93 -10.47
N ASP A 75 9.16 12.59 -10.12
CA ASP A 75 9.51 13.93 -10.54
C ASP A 75 10.90 13.88 -11.18
N ASP A 76 11.28 14.93 -11.89
CA ASP A 76 12.61 15.05 -12.47
C ASP A 76 13.74 15.00 -11.46
N LYS A 77 13.50 15.51 -10.27
CA LYS A 77 14.50 15.66 -9.22
C LYS A 77 14.52 14.52 -8.22
N TYR A 78 13.38 13.88 -8.00
CA TYR A 78 13.22 12.87 -6.95
C TYR A 78 12.14 11.84 -7.27
N ILE A 79 12.22 10.73 -6.58
CA ILE A 79 11.13 9.76 -6.45
C ILE A 79 10.67 9.72 -5.00
N LYS A 80 9.36 9.77 -4.79
CA LYS A 80 8.75 9.61 -3.47
C LYS A 80 7.85 8.39 -3.50
N ILE A 81 8.06 7.48 -2.59
CA ILE A 81 7.29 6.23 -2.48
C ILE A 81 6.52 6.26 -1.17
N ASP A 82 5.20 6.19 -1.26
CA ASP A 82 4.26 6.15 -0.15
C ASP A 82 4.60 7.21 0.95
N HIS A 83 4.79 6.77 2.17
CA HIS A 83 5.13 7.62 3.30
C HIS A 83 6.63 7.91 3.44
N CYS A 84 7.45 7.43 2.50
CA CYS A 84 8.89 7.67 2.51
C CYS A 84 9.22 9.14 2.21
N ARG A 85 10.39 9.58 2.69
CA ARG A 85 10.93 10.87 2.28
C ARG A 85 11.28 10.83 0.79
N PRO A 86 11.15 11.96 0.08
CA PRO A 86 11.59 12.07 -1.30
C PRO A 86 13.05 11.63 -1.44
N LEU A 87 13.32 10.73 -2.35
CA LEU A 87 14.65 10.23 -2.65
C LEU A 87 15.15 10.91 -3.93
N PRO A 88 16.17 11.79 -3.87
CA PRO A 88 16.75 12.39 -5.06
C PRO A 88 17.36 11.33 -5.98
N TRP A 89 17.16 11.46 -7.29
CA TRP A 89 17.68 10.49 -8.27
C TRP A 89 19.19 10.27 -8.15
N ARG A 90 19.97 11.31 -7.84
CA ARG A 90 21.42 11.19 -7.62
C ARG A 90 21.82 10.19 -6.53
N MET A 91 20.92 9.87 -5.61
CA MET A 91 21.15 8.88 -4.55
C MET A 91 20.69 7.49 -4.93
N VAL A 92 20.01 7.32 -6.04
CA VAL A 92 19.61 6.02 -6.57
C VAL A 92 20.83 5.39 -7.24
N ALA A 93 21.14 4.14 -6.89
CA ALA A 93 22.18 3.37 -7.54
C ALA A 93 21.61 2.63 -8.74
N PHE A 94 20.56 1.87 -8.52
CA PHE A 94 19.84 1.14 -9.57
C PHE A 94 18.46 0.72 -9.04
N ALA A 95 17.62 0.30 -9.96
CA ALA A 95 16.34 -0.31 -9.65
C ALA A 95 16.29 -1.73 -10.22
N GLU A 96 15.81 -2.67 -9.45
CA GLU A 96 15.69 -4.07 -9.83
C GLU A 96 14.28 -4.60 -9.66
N PHE A 97 13.83 -5.42 -10.62
CA PHE A 97 12.63 -6.21 -10.45
C PHE A 97 12.92 -7.41 -9.56
N LYS A 98 12.15 -7.54 -8.49
CA LYS A 98 12.35 -8.62 -7.53
C LYS A 98 11.02 -9.21 -7.11
N ILE A 99 11.03 -10.49 -6.79
CA ILE A 99 9.91 -11.17 -6.14
C ILE A 99 10.20 -11.21 -4.65
N ALA A 100 9.52 -10.35 -3.89
CA ALA A 100 9.64 -10.35 -2.45
C ALA A 100 8.69 -11.38 -1.84
N ARG A 101 9.15 -12.05 -0.79
CA ARG A 101 8.30 -12.95 0.01
C ARG A 101 7.72 -12.16 1.17
N CYS A 102 6.37 -12.04 1.19
CA CYS A 102 5.66 -11.44 2.31
C CYS A 102 4.74 -12.49 2.91
N CYS A 103 5.04 -12.95 4.12
CA CYS A 103 4.36 -14.05 4.76
C CYS A 103 4.37 -15.30 3.86
N PHE A 104 3.20 -15.70 3.33
CA PHE A 104 3.04 -16.88 2.46
C PHE A 104 2.90 -16.52 0.98
N LYS A 105 3.00 -15.23 0.60
CA LYS A 105 2.79 -14.77 -0.78
C LYS A 105 4.08 -14.26 -1.40
N LYS A 106 4.29 -14.63 -2.66
CA LYS A 106 5.34 -14.06 -3.50
C LYS A 106 4.75 -12.85 -4.21
N LEU A 107 5.34 -11.68 -4.00
CA LEU A 107 4.83 -10.40 -4.50
C LEU A 107 5.88 -9.76 -5.42
N PRO A 108 5.51 -9.40 -6.66
CA PRO A 108 6.42 -8.68 -7.54
C PRO A 108 6.56 -7.22 -7.07
N ILE A 109 7.80 -6.78 -6.96
CA ILE A 109 8.16 -5.41 -6.53
C ILE A 109 9.26 -4.85 -7.44
N ILE A 110 9.32 -3.52 -7.53
CA ILE A 110 10.51 -2.79 -7.96
C ILE A 110 11.24 -2.34 -6.71
N ALA A 111 12.44 -2.85 -6.50
CA ALA A 111 13.29 -2.45 -5.38
C ALA A 111 14.29 -1.39 -5.86
N ILE A 112 14.27 -0.22 -5.22
CA ILE A 112 15.21 0.86 -5.51
C ILE A 112 16.34 0.79 -4.53
N ARG A 113 17.55 0.61 -5.06
CA ARG A 113 18.80 0.58 -4.28
C ARG A 113 19.44 1.96 -4.25
N THR A 114 19.93 2.33 -3.09
CA THR A 114 20.59 3.62 -2.87
C THR A 114 22.10 3.46 -2.83
N LYS A 115 22.84 4.44 -3.36
CA LYS A 115 24.32 4.48 -3.36
C LYS A 115 24.91 4.46 -1.95
N LYS A 116 24.20 5.04 -0.98
CA LYS A 116 24.60 5.05 0.43
C LYS A 116 23.47 4.48 1.27
N PRO A 117 23.76 3.77 2.37
CA PRO A 117 22.74 3.27 3.28
C PRO A 117 22.00 4.45 3.92
N ILE A 118 20.70 4.52 3.67
CA ILE A 118 19.86 5.54 4.29
C ILE A 118 19.26 4.97 5.57
N ARG A 119 19.49 5.64 6.69
CA ARG A 119 18.84 5.28 7.95
C ARG A 119 17.36 5.60 7.84
N TYR A 120 16.55 4.57 7.87
CA TYR A 120 15.10 4.66 7.80
C TYR A 120 14.47 4.08 9.07
N LYS A 121 13.54 4.82 9.67
CA LYS A 121 12.75 4.28 10.78
C LYS A 121 11.60 3.47 10.19
N PHE A 122 11.74 2.17 10.22
CA PHE A 122 10.65 1.27 9.84
C PHE A 122 9.55 1.26 10.90
N ASN A 123 8.30 1.31 10.47
CA ASN A 123 7.16 1.00 11.32
C ASN A 123 7.20 -0.49 11.71
N LEU A 124 6.52 -0.86 12.81
CA LEU A 124 6.55 -2.22 13.35
C LEU A 124 6.17 -3.27 12.30
N MET A 125 5.15 -3.00 11.49
CA MET A 125 4.74 -3.85 10.37
C MET A 125 5.81 -3.96 9.29
N GLN A 126 6.45 -2.85 8.94
CA GLN A 126 7.54 -2.84 7.98
C GLN A 126 8.76 -3.62 8.48
N LYS A 127 9.04 -3.58 9.79
CA LYS A 127 10.08 -4.42 10.42
C LYS A 127 9.76 -5.91 10.32
N TRP A 128 8.49 -6.29 10.46
CA TRP A 128 8.05 -7.68 10.32
C TRP A 128 8.16 -8.18 8.88
N CYS A 129 7.78 -7.34 7.93
CA CYS A 129 7.90 -7.65 6.50
C CYS A 129 9.34 -7.51 5.98
N ALA A 130 10.16 -6.63 6.57
CA ALA A 130 11.55 -6.37 6.16
C ALA A 130 12.54 -7.50 6.51
N LYS A 131 12.13 -8.52 7.25
CA LYS A 131 12.95 -9.73 7.44
C LYS A 131 13.23 -10.49 6.15
N SER A 132 12.47 -10.18 5.07
CA SER A 132 12.71 -10.74 3.76
C SER A 132 12.94 -9.64 2.76
N ASP A 133 13.76 -9.45 1.97
CA ASP A 133 13.92 -8.79 0.67
C ASP A 133 13.33 -7.39 0.41
N PHE A 134 12.48 -6.83 1.27
CA PHE A 134 11.94 -5.49 1.08
C PHE A 134 12.98 -4.43 1.43
N THR A 135 13.29 -3.58 0.47
CA THR A 135 14.00 -2.33 0.75
C THR A 135 12.98 -1.27 1.17
N PRO A 136 13.39 -0.25 1.96
CA PRO A 136 12.48 0.84 2.33
C PRO A 136 11.88 1.57 1.12
N PHE A 137 12.56 1.51 -0.02
CA PHE A 137 12.13 2.10 -1.27
C PHE A 137 11.69 1.02 -2.27
N SER A 138 10.60 0.34 -1.97
CA SER A 138 10.04 -0.69 -2.84
C SER A 138 8.67 -0.28 -3.34
N ILE A 139 8.42 -0.45 -4.63
CA ILE A 139 7.12 -0.22 -5.27
C ILE A 139 6.43 -1.56 -5.46
N ALA A 140 5.24 -1.71 -4.88
CA ALA A 140 4.47 -2.95 -4.93
C ALA A 140 3.68 -3.04 -6.25
N LEU A 141 4.19 -3.78 -7.22
CA LEU A 141 3.58 -3.87 -8.56
C LEU A 141 2.16 -4.47 -8.56
N TYR A 142 1.89 -5.37 -7.63
CA TYR A 142 0.57 -6.00 -7.50
C TYR A 142 -0.54 -5.01 -7.07
N ALA A 143 -0.16 -3.85 -6.58
CA ALA A 143 -1.08 -2.80 -6.12
C ALA A 143 -1.23 -1.66 -7.14
N LEU A 144 -0.71 -1.83 -8.35
CA LEU A 144 -0.83 -0.90 -9.47
C LEU A 144 -1.75 -1.47 -10.55
N LYS A 145 -2.26 -0.60 -11.42
CA LYS A 145 -2.84 -1.02 -12.69
C LYS A 145 -1.75 -1.53 -13.61
N ALA A 146 -2.08 -2.47 -14.50
CA ALA A 146 -1.11 -3.03 -15.44
C ALA A 146 -0.45 -1.96 -16.33
N GLU A 147 -1.21 -0.94 -16.74
CA GLU A 147 -0.74 0.20 -17.53
C GLU A 147 0.31 1.01 -16.77
N ASP A 148 0.07 1.27 -15.48
CA ASP A 148 0.96 2.04 -14.62
C ASP A 148 2.27 1.29 -14.32
N VAL A 149 2.24 -0.04 -14.28
CA VAL A 149 3.43 -0.88 -14.05
C VAL A 149 4.47 -0.65 -15.13
N ASN A 150 4.06 -0.71 -16.40
CA ASN A 150 4.96 -0.51 -17.53
C ASN A 150 5.48 0.92 -17.56
N LEU A 151 4.61 1.90 -17.32
CA LEU A 151 4.98 3.30 -17.31
C LEU A 151 6.01 3.61 -16.21
N ILE A 152 5.78 3.16 -14.97
CA ILE A 152 6.72 3.32 -13.86
C ILE A 152 8.07 2.66 -14.19
N ALA A 153 8.04 1.43 -14.72
CA ALA A 153 9.25 0.70 -15.05
C ALA A 153 10.08 1.47 -16.10
N THR A 154 9.44 1.96 -17.14
CA THR A 154 10.09 2.74 -18.20
C THR A 154 10.68 4.04 -17.64
N MET A 155 9.93 4.79 -16.86
CA MET A 155 10.40 6.04 -16.27
C MET A 155 11.60 5.83 -15.31
N ILE A 156 11.55 4.80 -14.49
CA ILE A 156 12.67 4.48 -13.59
C ILE A 156 13.90 4.05 -14.40
N ALA A 157 13.72 3.23 -15.43
CA ALA A 157 14.82 2.80 -16.30
C ALA A 157 15.47 3.98 -17.01
N GLU A 158 14.67 4.90 -17.57
CA GLU A 158 15.15 6.10 -18.22
C GLU A 158 15.96 6.99 -17.24
N LYS A 159 15.38 7.26 -16.05
CA LYS A 159 16.08 8.10 -15.06
C LYS A 159 17.34 7.46 -14.50
N THR A 160 17.39 6.13 -14.36
CA THR A 160 18.59 5.43 -13.89
C THR A 160 19.64 5.30 -14.98
N SER A 161 19.28 5.14 -16.24
CA SER A 161 20.21 5.12 -17.36
C SER A 161 20.90 6.46 -17.64
N LEU A 162 20.22 7.58 -17.34
CA LEU A 162 20.79 8.94 -17.46
C LEU A 162 21.79 9.28 -16.35
N LEU A 163 21.92 8.45 -15.31
CA LEU A 163 22.77 8.67 -14.15
C LEU A 163 24.06 7.81 -14.16
N GLY A 164 24.18 6.87 -15.11
CA GLY A 164 25.36 6.04 -15.34
C GLY A 164 26.26 6.66 -16.37
#